data_64477aafbb2419f35161597bcab181fd
#
_entry.id   64477aafbb2419f35161597bcab181fd
#
_cell.length_a   1.000
_cell.length_b   1.000
_cell.length_c   1.000
_cell.angle_alpha   90.00
_cell.angle_beta   90.00
_cell.angle_gamma   90.00
#
_symmetry.space_group_name_H-M   'P 1'
#
loop_
_entity.id
_entity.type
_entity.pdbx_description
1 polymer ?
#
loop_
_entity_poly.entity_id
_entity_poly.type
_entity_poly.pdbx_seq_one_letter_code
_entity_poly.pdbx_strand_id
1 'polypeptide(L)'
;MKNKSALIIGGMGMVGRQLTKLCAEEYHKVCVVDLDYKTPKDLPKGVKYHQADLTFKSNASIVADFDHVYHLAGKKGSPDTAKNSPAEYLPMLQFDTNVIEAVGKYKPEWFLYTSSIGVYPPMEIYEEDKVWHTVPSDNDKVPGYIKRMGELSCYSIRATYGYENISIVRPANIYGPYDNFGKNSMVIPSLIKKGVEDDEINVWGDGTPIRDFIYSEDVARGMLHMVKNKHNDTVNLGSGTGVTISDIATIVSEYFKKPRIYDESKPNGDMKRLMSMRRAHELGFNPRVQLKDGIEKTIEWYLNL
;
A
#
# COMPACT_ATOMS: atom_id res chain seq x y z
N MET A 1 -14.60 0.07 18.46
CA MET A 1 -13.69 1.27 18.61
C MET A 1 -14.43 2.60 18.73
N LYS A 2 -15.73 2.57 19.06
CA LYS A 2 -16.63 3.76 19.09
C LYS A 2 -16.25 4.87 20.11
N ASN A 3 -15.38 4.60 21.07
CA ASN A 3 -14.87 5.59 22.03
C ASN A 3 -13.42 6.01 21.75
N LYS A 4 -12.87 5.61 20.61
CA LYS A 4 -11.48 5.86 20.23
C LYS A 4 -11.36 6.83 19.06
N SER A 5 -10.20 7.46 18.96
CA SER A 5 -9.81 8.32 17.86
C SER A 5 -8.77 7.66 16.96
N ALA A 6 -8.84 7.94 15.66
CA ALA A 6 -7.90 7.43 14.67
C ALA A 6 -7.24 8.57 13.88
N LEU A 7 -5.93 8.49 13.72
CA LEU A 7 -5.13 9.30 12.81
C LEU A 7 -4.73 8.45 11.61
N ILE A 8 -5.00 8.94 10.40
CA ILE A 8 -4.63 8.26 9.16
C ILE A 8 -3.65 9.16 8.40
N ILE A 9 -2.37 8.81 8.47
CA ILE A 9 -1.29 9.50 7.77
C ILE A 9 -1.16 8.95 6.36
N GLY A 10 -1.25 9.81 5.33
CA GLY A 10 -1.38 9.40 3.94
C GLY A 10 -2.82 9.02 3.58
N GLY A 11 -3.80 9.59 4.27
CA GLY A 11 -5.22 9.25 4.12
C GLY A 11 -5.85 9.66 2.78
N MET A 12 -5.16 10.48 1.99
CA MET A 12 -5.61 10.88 0.64
C MET A 12 -5.15 9.94 -0.47
N GLY A 13 -4.24 9.00 -0.16
CA GLY A 13 -3.81 7.97 -1.09
C GLY A 13 -4.88 6.90 -1.34
N MET A 14 -4.61 6.00 -2.31
CA MET A 14 -5.51 4.92 -2.74
C MET A 14 -6.04 4.08 -1.56
N VAL A 15 -5.16 3.54 -0.73
CA VAL A 15 -5.55 2.75 0.46
C VAL A 15 -6.07 3.64 1.58
N GLY A 16 -5.47 4.82 1.76
CA GLY A 16 -5.84 5.76 2.82
C GLY A 16 -7.30 6.20 2.74
N ARG A 17 -7.82 6.44 1.54
CA ARG A 17 -9.24 6.78 1.32
C ARG A 17 -10.17 5.63 1.70
N GLN A 18 -9.81 4.39 1.37
CA GLN A 18 -10.60 3.21 1.76
C GLN A 18 -10.57 3.02 3.28
N LEU A 19 -9.39 3.13 3.88
CA LEU A 19 -9.25 3.03 5.34
C LEU A 19 -10.01 4.14 6.06
N THR A 20 -9.99 5.37 5.53
CA THR A 20 -10.73 6.50 6.10
C THR A 20 -12.25 6.25 6.14
N LYS A 21 -12.81 5.66 5.08
CA LYS A 21 -14.23 5.26 5.04
C LYS A 21 -14.55 4.24 6.13
N LEU A 22 -13.75 3.18 6.24
CA LEU A 22 -13.92 2.14 7.25
C LEU A 22 -13.74 2.70 8.68
N CYS A 23 -12.75 3.56 8.89
CA CYS A 23 -12.51 4.18 10.19
C CYS A 23 -13.64 5.13 10.60
N ALA A 24 -14.25 5.86 9.65
CA ALA A 24 -15.39 6.74 9.95
C ALA A 24 -16.60 5.98 10.51
N GLU A 25 -16.76 4.70 10.15
CA GLU A 25 -17.82 3.82 10.68
C GLU A 25 -17.46 3.24 12.06
N GLU A 26 -16.19 3.04 12.36
CA GLU A 26 -15.71 2.31 13.54
C GLU A 26 -15.25 3.22 14.69
N TYR A 27 -14.77 4.43 14.40
CA TYR A 27 -14.21 5.35 15.40
C TYR A 27 -15.14 6.51 15.74
N HIS A 28 -14.96 7.08 16.93
CA HIS A 28 -15.65 8.30 17.34
C HIS A 28 -15.10 9.54 16.62
N LYS A 29 -13.78 9.60 16.45
CA LYS A 29 -13.08 10.73 15.83
C LYS A 29 -12.07 10.19 14.81
N VAL A 30 -12.10 10.71 13.60
CA VAL A 30 -11.11 10.37 12.57
C VAL A 30 -10.48 11.65 12.03
N CYS A 31 -9.17 11.65 11.90
CA CYS A 31 -8.41 12.70 11.24
C CYS A 31 -7.50 12.10 10.17
N VAL A 32 -7.50 12.73 9.01
CA VAL A 32 -6.57 12.44 7.90
C VAL A 32 -5.48 13.48 7.89
N VAL A 33 -4.22 13.04 7.76
CA VAL A 33 -3.07 13.91 7.49
C VAL A 33 -2.49 13.57 6.14
N ASP A 34 -2.28 14.57 5.29
CA ASP A 34 -1.66 14.41 3.98
C ASP A 34 -1.00 15.71 3.51
N LEU A 35 -0.21 15.63 2.43
CA LEU A 35 0.42 16.77 1.75
C LEU A 35 -0.54 17.53 0.81
N ASP A 36 -1.68 16.95 0.42
CA ASP A 36 -2.58 17.53 -0.56
C ASP A 36 -3.07 18.92 -0.10
N TYR A 37 -2.94 19.91 -0.99
CA TYR A 37 -3.35 21.30 -0.72
C TYR A 37 -4.86 21.53 -0.86
N LYS A 38 -5.61 20.54 -1.36
CA LYS A 38 -7.05 20.66 -1.55
C LYS A 38 -7.78 19.79 -0.56
N THR A 39 -8.58 20.40 0.32
CA THR A 39 -9.49 19.64 1.18
C THR A 39 -10.40 18.77 0.30
N PRO A 40 -10.32 17.46 0.43
CA PRO A 40 -11.06 16.57 -0.46
C PRO A 40 -12.56 16.67 -0.19
N LYS A 41 -13.31 16.90 -1.26
CA LYS A 41 -14.78 16.98 -1.19
C LYS A 41 -15.44 15.63 -0.85
N ASP A 42 -14.70 14.53 -1.00
CA ASP A 42 -15.16 13.14 -0.89
C ASP A 42 -14.79 12.44 0.43
N LEU A 43 -14.26 13.18 1.41
CA LEU A 43 -14.09 12.64 2.75
C LEU A 43 -15.44 12.36 3.42
N PRO A 44 -15.56 11.23 4.16
CA PRO A 44 -16.76 10.94 4.92
C PRO A 44 -17.13 12.07 5.89
N LYS A 45 -18.43 12.30 6.08
CA LYS A 45 -18.92 13.33 6.98
C LYS A 45 -18.35 13.16 8.40
N GLY A 46 -17.81 14.24 8.97
CA GLY A 46 -17.23 14.25 10.32
C GLY A 46 -15.74 13.89 10.38
N VAL A 47 -15.14 13.42 9.29
CA VAL A 47 -13.69 13.23 9.21
C VAL A 47 -13.00 14.58 9.11
N LYS A 48 -12.01 14.80 9.98
CA LYS A 48 -11.17 16.01 9.94
C LYS A 48 -10.02 15.81 8.96
N TYR A 49 -9.66 16.86 8.25
CA TYR A 49 -8.48 16.91 7.41
C TYR A 49 -7.46 17.90 7.99
N HIS A 50 -6.22 17.47 8.06
CA HIS A 50 -5.08 18.29 8.47
C HIS A 50 -3.98 18.20 7.43
N GLN A 51 -3.70 19.31 6.76
CA GLN A 51 -2.58 19.37 5.81
C GLN A 51 -1.27 19.54 6.57
N ALA A 52 -0.35 18.60 6.42
CA ALA A 52 0.97 18.69 7.02
C ALA A 52 2.03 17.91 6.25
N ASP A 53 3.20 18.49 6.13
CA ASP A 53 4.41 17.82 5.68
C ASP A 53 5.15 17.20 6.87
N LEU A 54 5.10 15.87 6.97
CA LEU A 54 5.72 15.13 8.07
C LEU A 54 7.24 14.95 7.92
N THR A 55 7.86 15.46 6.85
CA THR A 55 9.30 15.63 6.80
C THR A 55 9.78 16.67 7.82
N PHE A 56 8.90 17.58 8.25
CA PHE A 56 9.15 18.46 9.38
C PHE A 56 8.76 17.77 10.69
N LYS A 57 9.76 17.51 11.54
CA LYS A 57 9.62 16.75 12.80
C LYS A 57 8.51 17.33 13.73
N SER A 58 8.37 18.66 13.76
CA SER A 58 7.32 19.32 14.57
C SER A 58 5.91 18.86 14.23
N ASN A 59 5.64 18.55 12.95
CA ASN A 59 4.32 18.15 12.48
C ASN A 59 3.96 16.71 12.92
N ALA A 60 4.95 15.86 13.21
CA ALA A 60 4.71 14.51 13.69
C ALA A 60 4.14 14.47 15.13
N SER A 61 4.19 15.59 15.87
CA SER A 61 3.60 15.69 17.22
C SER A 61 2.08 15.46 17.25
N ILE A 62 1.39 15.58 16.11
CA ILE A 62 -0.03 15.27 15.96
C ILE A 62 -0.39 13.83 16.42
N VAL A 63 0.57 12.92 16.40
CA VAL A 63 0.42 11.53 16.91
C VAL A 63 -0.07 11.53 18.37
N ALA A 64 0.29 12.54 19.19
CA ALA A 64 -0.09 12.61 20.60
C ALA A 64 -1.61 12.75 20.85
N ASP A 65 -2.38 13.19 19.85
CA ASP A 65 -3.79 13.54 19.98
C ASP A 65 -4.74 12.38 19.64
N PHE A 66 -4.19 11.19 19.35
CA PHE A 66 -4.98 10.06 18.84
C PHE A 66 -4.63 8.74 19.54
N ASP A 67 -5.68 7.94 19.76
CA ASP A 67 -5.52 6.59 20.35
C ASP A 67 -4.87 5.61 19.36
N HIS A 68 -5.31 5.60 18.11
CA HIS A 68 -4.80 4.72 17.07
C HIS A 68 -4.22 5.51 15.91
N VAL A 69 -3.03 5.13 15.47
CA VAL A 69 -2.31 5.80 14.39
C VAL A 69 -2.02 4.80 13.27
N TYR A 70 -2.48 5.12 12.07
CA TYR A 70 -2.22 4.38 10.85
C TYR A 70 -1.26 5.17 9.97
N HIS A 71 -0.08 4.64 9.74
CA HIS A 71 0.93 5.30 8.91
C HIS A 71 1.02 4.65 7.54
N LEU A 72 0.34 5.24 6.55
CA LEU A 72 0.26 4.79 5.18
C LEU A 72 1.04 5.69 4.21
N ALA A 73 1.54 6.83 4.69
CA ALA A 73 2.28 7.73 3.81
C ALA A 73 3.45 7.00 3.13
N GLY A 74 3.57 7.18 1.84
CA GLY A 74 4.60 6.55 1.04
C GLY A 74 4.51 6.99 -0.40
N LYS A 75 5.64 6.96 -1.10
CA LYS A 75 5.66 7.19 -2.54
C LYS A 75 5.49 5.86 -3.26
N LYS A 76 4.40 5.71 -3.99
CA LYS A 76 4.24 4.63 -4.96
C LYS A 76 4.99 5.01 -6.25
N GLY A 77 5.86 4.14 -6.72
CA GLY A 77 6.60 4.36 -7.96
C GLY A 77 6.68 3.08 -8.78
N SER A 78 6.96 3.23 -10.07
CA SER A 78 7.22 2.13 -10.99
C SER A 78 8.67 1.63 -10.85
N PRO A 79 9.02 0.47 -11.42
CA PRO A 79 10.42 0.03 -11.54
C PRO A 79 11.31 1.07 -12.24
N ASP A 80 10.76 1.84 -13.18
CA ASP A 80 11.46 2.95 -13.84
C ASP A 80 11.84 4.05 -12.83
N THR A 81 10.91 4.45 -11.95
CA THR A 81 11.21 5.43 -10.90
C THR A 81 12.29 4.90 -9.95
N ALA A 82 12.19 3.63 -9.54
CA ALA A 82 13.16 3.03 -8.63
C ALA A 82 14.58 2.97 -9.24
N LYS A 83 14.67 2.77 -10.55
CA LYS A 83 15.94 2.68 -11.29
C LYS A 83 16.51 4.06 -11.65
N ASN A 84 15.69 4.97 -12.19
CA ASN A 84 16.16 6.19 -12.84
C ASN A 84 16.00 7.45 -11.98
N SER A 85 15.17 7.41 -10.92
CA SER A 85 14.92 8.54 -10.03
C SER A 85 14.84 8.10 -8.56
N PRO A 86 15.79 7.27 -8.04
CA PRO A 86 15.69 6.68 -6.69
C PRO A 86 15.70 7.72 -5.58
N ALA A 87 16.30 8.89 -5.79
CA ALA A 87 16.32 9.99 -4.80
C ALA A 87 14.91 10.52 -4.46
N GLU A 88 13.91 10.29 -5.34
CA GLU A 88 12.53 10.69 -5.07
C GLU A 88 11.89 9.93 -3.90
N TYR A 89 12.50 8.83 -3.45
CA TYR A 89 12.05 8.08 -2.27
C TYR A 89 12.65 8.59 -0.95
N LEU A 90 13.71 9.42 -0.98
CA LEU A 90 14.41 9.87 0.24
C LEU A 90 13.50 10.57 1.27
N PRO A 91 12.50 11.39 0.88
CA PRO A 91 11.58 11.96 1.86
C PRO A 91 10.87 10.93 2.73
N MET A 92 10.71 9.66 2.25
CA MET A 92 10.11 8.59 3.04
C MET A 92 10.93 8.25 4.29
N LEU A 93 12.27 8.23 4.19
CA LEU A 93 13.13 8.03 5.36
C LEU A 93 12.89 9.09 6.43
N GLN A 94 12.72 10.34 6.00
CA GLN A 94 12.57 11.47 6.91
C GLN A 94 11.22 11.43 7.62
N PHE A 95 10.10 11.30 6.89
CA PHE A 95 8.80 11.27 7.53
C PHE A 95 8.53 9.95 8.28
N ASP A 96 8.99 8.78 7.80
CA ASP A 96 8.90 7.52 8.54
C ASP A 96 9.62 7.63 9.89
N THR A 97 10.86 8.17 9.92
CA THR A 97 11.62 8.38 11.15
C THR A 97 10.92 9.34 12.11
N ASN A 98 10.44 10.49 11.61
CA ASN A 98 9.76 11.49 12.44
C ASN A 98 8.48 10.94 13.08
N VAL A 99 7.66 10.20 12.31
CA VAL A 99 6.41 9.60 12.82
C VAL A 99 6.72 8.50 13.83
N ILE A 100 7.65 7.59 13.52
CA ILE A 100 7.96 6.46 14.42
C ILE A 100 8.60 6.97 15.72
N GLU A 101 9.45 7.99 15.68
CA GLU A 101 10.01 8.63 16.87
C GLU A 101 8.89 9.27 17.73
N ALA A 102 7.94 9.97 17.09
CA ALA A 102 6.78 10.53 17.77
C ALA A 102 5.93 9.43 18.43
N VAL A 103 5.72 8.28 17.74
CA VAL A 103 5.04 7.10 18.29
C VAL A 103 5.77 6.58 19.53
N GLY A 104 7.08 6.44 19.48
CA GLY A 104 7.89 6.01 20.64
C GLY A 104 7.79 6.96 21.83
N LYS A 105 7.71 8.27 21.56
CA LYS A 105 7.58 9.31 22.58
C LYS A 105 6.19 9.38 23.21
N TYR A 106 5.14 9.40 22.37
CA TYR A 106 3.77 9.67 22.82
C TYR A 106 2.96 8.41 23.10
N LYS A 107 3.40 7.24 22.60
CA LYS A 107 2.84 5.92 22.86
C LYS A 107 1.31 5.87 22.67
N PRO A 108 0.79 6.13 21.45
CA PRO A 108 -0.63 5.94 21.17
C PRO A 108 -1.07 4.52 21.59
N GLU A 109 -2.34 4.28 21.80
CA GLU A 109 -2.81 2.94 22.22
C GLU A 109 -2.45 1.86 21.19
N TRP A 110 -2.44 2.21 19.89
CA TRP A 110 -1.99 1.32 18.82
C TRP A 110 -1.37 2.08 17.66
N PHE A 111 -0.32 1.52 17.08
CA PHE A 111 0.33 2.02 15.87
C PHE A 111 0.37 0.96 14.78
N LEU A 112 0.00 1.32 13.55
CA LEU A 112 0.19 0.47 12.36
C LEU A 112 1.15 1.14 11.40
N TYR A 113 2.23 0.43 11.07
CA TYR A 113 3.19 0.83 10.05
C TYR A 113 2.94 0.07 8.75
N THR A 114 2.86 0.80 7.64
CA THR A 114 2.75 0.22 6.30
C THR A 114 4.11 0.07 5.67
N SER A 115 4.58 -1.16 5.63
CA SER A 115 5.76 -1.61 4.88
C SER A 115 5.38 -1.91 3.42
N SER A 116 6.03 -2.85 2.75
CA SER A 116 5.83 -3.13 1.32
C SER A 116 6.33 -4.53 0.95
N ILE A 117 5.77 -5.09 -0.11
CA ILE A 117 6.34 -6.24 -0.84
C ILE A 117 7.80 -5.98 -1.27
N GLY A 118 8.19 -4.73 -1.50
CA GLY A 118 9.55 -4.33 -1.90
C GLY A 118 10.63 -4.63 -0.88
N VAL A 119 10.30 -4.98 0.38
CA VAL A 119 11.29 -5.39 1.39
C VAL A 119 11.90 -6.76 1.11
N TYR A 120 11.25 -7.59 0.28
CA TYR A 120 11.67 -8.96 0.05
C TYR A 120 12.87 -9.07 -0.90
N PRO A 121 13.71 -10.09 -0.72
CA PRO A 121 14.73 -10.45 -1.71
C PRO A 121 14.08 -11.06 -2.95
N PRO A 122 14.83 -11.25 -4.04
CA PRO A 122 14.37 -12.08 -5.16
C PRO A 122 14.06 -13.51 -4.70
N MET A 123 12.78 -13.88 -4.69
CA MET A 123 12.27 -15.21 -4.36
C MET A 123 10.86 -15.37 -4.92
N GLU A 124 10.38 -16.61 -5.06
CA GLU A 124 9.07 -16.89 -5.65
C GLU A 124 7.92 -16.66 -4.67
N ILE A 125 8.09 -17.06 -3.41
CA ILE A 125 7.08 -16.96 -2.35
C ILE A 125 7.68 -16.15 -1.20
N TYR A 126 7.02 -15.06 -0.85
CA TYR A 126 7.44 -14.11 0.16
C TYR A 126 6.85 -14.49 1.52
N GLU A 127 7.71 -14.99 2.41
CA GLU A 127 7.39 -15.31 3.79
C GLU A 127 7.97 -14.24 4.73
N GLU A 128 7.21 -13.83 5.75
CA GLU A 128 7.54 -12.68 6.61
C GLU A 128 8.91 -12.80 7.27
N ASP A 129 9.34 -14.02 7.60
CA ASP A 129 10.60 -14.27 8.33
C ASP A 129 11.84 -14.28 7.43
N LYS A 130 11.68 -14.16 6.10
CA LYS A 130 12.80 -14.28 5.13
C LYS A 130 13.43 -12.93 4.73
N VAL A 131 13.19 -11.85 5.48
CA VAL A 131 13.65 -10.51 5.09
C VAL A 131 15.05 -10.18 5.61
N TRP A 132 15.33 -10.43 6.90
CA TRP A 132 16.41 -9.75 7.61
C TRP A 132 17.84 -10.21 7.27
N HIS A 133 18.02 -11.39 6.73
CA HIS A 133 19.35 -11.92 6.31
C HIS A 133 19.59 -11.80 4.81
N THR A 134 18.86 -10.91 4.15
CA THR A 134 18.82 -10.76 2.70
C THR A 134 18.86 -9.29 2.28
N VAL A 135 18.93 -9.04 0.97
CA VAL A 135 18.82 -7.69 0.40
C VAL A 135 17.54 -7.58 -0.43
N PRO A 136 16.90 -6.40 -0.52
CA PRO A 136 15.77 -6.20 -1.42
C PRO A 136 16.13 -6.49 -2.87
N SER A 137 15.13 -6.86 -3.70
CA SER A 137 15.29 -6.98 -5.14
C SER A 137 15.88 -5.68 -5.73
N ASP A 138 16.73 -5.79 -6.76
CA ASP A 138 17.28 -4.61 -7.45
C ASP A 138 16.20 -3.71 -8.05
N ASN A 139 15.05 -4.27 -8.41
CA ASN A 139 13.88 -3.51 -8.89
C ASN A 139 13.21 -2.65 -7.81
N ASP A 140 13.42 -2.99 -6.53
CA ASP A 140 12.85 -2.29 -5.37
C ASP A 140 13.93 -1.80 -4.39
N LYS A 141 15.20 -1.75 -4.82
CA LYS A 141 16.36 -1.57 -3.93
C LYS A 141 16.20 -0.42 -2.94
N VAL A 142 16.06 0.79 -3.43
CA VAL A 142 15.96 1.97 -2.56
C VAL A 142 14.67 2.00 -1.75
N PRO A 143 13.46 1.88 -2.35
CA PRO A 143 12.24 1.88 -1.55
C PRO A 143 12.15 0.68 -0.59
N GLY A 144 12.70 -0.48 -0.97
CA GLY A 144 12.76 -1.67 -0.12
C GLY A 144 13.62 -1.47 1.13
N TYR A 145 14.82 -0.89 0.98
CA TYR A 145 15.65 -0.54 2.13
C TYR A 145 15.00 0.51 3.03
N ILE A 146 14.36 1.53 2.44
CA ILE A 146 13.63 2.55 3.22
C ILE A 146 12.56 1.87 4.09
N LYS A 147 11.76 0.98 3.51
CA LYS A 147 10.72 0.28 4.26
C LYS A 147 11.29 -0.68 5.31
N ARG A 148 12.41 -1.36 5.04
CA ARG A 148 13.15 -2.13 6.07
C ARG A 148 13.62 -1.23 7.22
N MET A 149 14.11 -0.03 6.93
CA MET A 149 14.52 0.92 7.99
C MET A 149 13.33 1.36 8.84
N GLY A 150 12.15 1.58 8.24
CA GLY A 150 10.93 1.84 9.00
C GLY A 150 10.52 0.69 9.90
N GLU A 151 10.58 -0.57 9.43
CA GLU A 151 10.35 -1.76 10.27
C GLU A 151 11.37 -1.85 11.40
N LEU A 152 12.66 -1.67 11.09
CA LEU A 152 13.73 -1.67 12.10
C LEU A 152 13.54 -0.58 13.15
N SER A 153 13.07 0.60 12.73
CA SER A 153 12.71 1.69 13.65
C SER A 153 11.55 1.29 14.57
N CYS A 154 10.55 0.58 14.06
CA CYS A 154 9.47 0.02 14.89
C CYS A 154 10.01 -1.00 15.92
N TYR A 155 10.91 -1.88 15.52
CA TYR A 155 11.57 -2.82 16.46
C TYR A 155 12.42 -2.09 17.49
N SER A 156 13.09 -1.01 17.09
CA SER A 156 13.93 -0.21 18.00
C SER A 156 13.09 0.47 19.08
N ILE A 157 11.92 1.02 18.76
CA ILE A 157 11.04 1.62 19.79
C ILE A 157 10.41 0.56 20.69
N ARG A 158 10.12 -0.66 20.20
CA ARG A 158 9.75 -1.80 21.05
C ARG A 158 10.85 -2.10 22.08
N ALA A 159 12.08 -2.30 21.61
CA ALA A 159 13.23 -2.64 22.46
C ALA A 159 13.56 -1.54 23.48
N THR A 160 13.51 -0.27 23.07
CA THR A 160 13.94 0.87 23.90
C THR A 160 12.88 1.28 24.92
N TYR A 161 11.61 1.30 24.51
CA TYR A 161 10.54 1.88 25.30
C TYR A 161 9.51 0.87 25.81
N GLY A 162 9.67 -0.43 25.50
CA GLY A 162 8.71 -1.47 25.83
C GLY A 162 7.34 -1.24 25.19
N TYR A 163 7.28 -0.55 24.03
CA TYR A 163 6.03 -0.25 23.35
C TYR A 163 5.73 -1.33 22.32
N GLU A 164 4.95 -2.35 22.73
CA GLU A 164 4.64 -3.54 21.93
C GLU A 164 3.45 -3.37 20.97
N ASN A 165 2.64 -2.34 21.13
CA ASN A 165 1.38 -2.14 20.42
C ASN A 165 1.59 -1.62 18.98
N ILE A 166 2.35 -2.40 18.18
CA ILE A 166 2.71 -2.06 16.80
C ILE A 166 2.35 -3.21 15.87
N SER A 167 1.50 -2.94 14.90
CA SER A 167 1.31 -3.82 13.74
C SER A 167 2.18 -3.37 12.57
N ILE A 168 2.80 -4.29 11.85
CA ILE A 168 3.50 -4.01 10.60
C ILE A 168 2.81 -4.79 9.49
N VAL A 169 2.41 -4.13 8.43
CA VAL A 169 1.79 -4.79 7.27
C VAL A 169 2.66 -4.63 6.02
N ARG A 170 2.80 -5.69 5.24
CA ARG A 170 3.50 -5.73 3.96
C ARG A 170 2.50 -6.02 2.84
N PRO A 171 1.91 -5.00 2.22
CA PRO A 171 0.98 -5.22 1.12
C PRO A 171 1.68 -5.76 -0.13
N ALA A 172 0.97 -6.61 -0.89
CA ALA A 172 1.32 -7.04 -2.24
C ALA A 172 1.16 -5.90 -3.25
N ASN A 173 1.01 -6.21 -4.55
CA ASN A 173 0.74 -5.19 -5.56
C ASN A 173 -0.70 -4.69 -5.40
N ILE A 174 -0.83 -3.50 -4.83
CA ILE A 174 -2.14 -2.89 -4.56
C ILE A 174 -2.67 -2.22 -5.82
N TYR A 175 -3.95 -2.39 -6.11
CA TYR A 175 -4.67 -1.72 -7.18
C TYR A 175 -6.08 -1.29 -6.72
N GLY A 176 -6.70 -0.36 -7.43
CA GLY A 176 -8.06 0.10 -7.13
C GLY A 176 -8.32 1.56 -7.49
N PRO A 177 -9.48 2.10 -7.12
CA PRO A 177 -9.81 3.51 -7.23
C PRO A 177 -8.73 4.40 -6.58
N TYR A 178 -8.50 5.57 -7.19
CA TYR A 178 -7.46 6.52 -6.78
C TYR A 178 -6.02 6.06 -7.01
N ASP A 179 -5.80 5.01 -7.83
CA ASP A 179 -4.45 4.65 -8.28
C ASP A 179 -3.89 5.69 -9.25
N ASN A 180 -2.59 5.63 -9.51
CA ASN A 180 -1.91 6.51 -10.45
C ASN A 180 -2.10 6.01 -11.91
N PHE A 181 -2.84 6.73 -12.72
CA PHE A 181 -3.03 6.50 -14.16
C PHE A 181 -2.13 7.37 -15.04
N GLY A 182 -1.24 8.15 -14.46
CA GLY A 182 -0.31 9.02 -15.15
C GLY A 182 0.97 8.31 -15.65
N LYS A 183 1.98 9.13 -15.97
CA LYS A 183 3.33 8.63 -16.25
C LYS A 183 3.83 7.84 -15.04
N ASN A 184 4.46 6.70 -15.26
CA ASN A 184 4.92 5.79 -14.21
C ASN A 184 3.81 5.03 -13.46
N SER A 185 2.65 4.81 -14.10
CA SER A 185 1.60 3.93 -13.59
C SER A 185 2.07 2.48 -13.51
N MET A 186 1.51 1.73 -12.55
CA MET A 186 1.69 0.29 -12.44
C MET A 186 0.87 -0.45 -13.52
N VAL A 187 1.04 -1.76 -13.62
CA VAL A 187 0.49 -2.55 -14.74
C VAL A 187 -1.02 -2.44 -14.87
N ILE A 188 -1.81 -2.61 -13.80
CA ILE A 188 -3.28 -2.58 -13.88
C ILE A 188 -3.77 -1.19 -14.33
N PRO A 189 -3.43 -0.06 -13.69
CA PRO A 189 -3.87 1.24 -14.17
C PRO A 189 -3.32 1.59 -15.56
N SER A 190 -2.12 1.11 -15.93
CA SER A 190 -1.58 1.29 -17.28
C SER A 190 -2.43 0.58 -18.34
N LEU A 191 -2.80 -0.69 -18.11
CA LEU A 191 -3.64 -1.44 -19.04
C LEU A 191 -5.06 -0.87 -19.13
N ILE A 192 -5.64 -0.45 -18.03
CA ILE A 192 -6.95 0.21 -18.01
C ILE A 192 -6.91 1.50 -18.85
N LYS A 193 -5.89 2.32 -18.64
CA LYS A 193 -5.72 3.57 -19.40
C LYS A 193 -5.65 3.30 -20.90
N LYS A 194 -4.84 2.31 -21.32
CA LYS A 194 -4.75 1.89 -22.72
C LYS A 194 -6.09 1.37 -23.23
N GLY A 195 -6.84 0.62 -22.43
CA GLY A 195 -8.18 0.19 -22.77
C GLY A 195 -9.14 1.36 -23.05
N VAL A 196 -8.97 2.50 -22.39
CA VAL A 196 -9.78 3.71 -22.63
C VAL A 196 -9.27 4.51 -23.85
N GLU A 197 -7.95 4.74 -23.93
CA GLU A 197 -7.36 5.74 -24.83
C GLU A 197 -6.93 5.15 -26.20
N ASP A 198 -6.51 3.87 -26.26
CA ASP A 198 -5.91 3.26 -27.43
C ASP A 198 -6.89 2.29 -28.13
N ASP A 199 -6.70 1.99 -29.41
CA ASP A 199 -7.51 0.98 -30.14
C ASP A 199 -7.16 -0.45 -29.78
N GLU A 200 -5.97 -0.68 -29.25
CA GLU A 200 -5.45 -1.97 -28.79
C GLU A 200 -4.73 -1.85 -27.46
N ILE A 201 -4.70 -2.94 -26.69
CA ILE A 201 -4.05 -2.97 -25.38
C ILE A 201 -2.65 -3.52 -25.51
N ASN A 202 -1.66 -2.63 -25.54
CA ASN A 202 -0.25 -3.00 -25.60
C ASN A 202 0.25 -3.44 -24.23
N VAL A 203 0.66 -4.72 -24.12
CA VAL A 203 1.23 -5.37 -22.94
C VAL A 203 2.74 -5.41 -23.07
N TRP A 204 3.47 -4.87 -22.10
CA TRP A 204 4.92 -4.94 -22.09
C TRP A 204 5.40 -6.34 -21.70
N GLY A 205 6.39 -6.87 -22.44
CA GLY A 205 6.90 -8.22 -22.30
C GLY A 205 5.97 -9.26 -22.95
N ASP A 206 6.13 -10.50 -22.58
CA ASP A 206 5.37 -11.66 -23.08
C ASP A 206 4.10 -11.98 -22.26
N GLY A 207 3.88 -11.25 -21.17
CA GLY A 207 2.73 -11.44 -20.27
C GLY A 207 2.83 -12.62 -19.31
N THR A 208 3.93 -13.39 -19.30
CA THR A 208 4.11 -14.58 -18.45
C THR A 208 4.41 -14.29 -16.97
N PRO A 209 4.99 -13.14 -16.55
CA PRO A 209 5.30 -12.91 -15.15
C PRO A 209 4.07 -13.02 -14.24
N ILE A 210 4.25 -13.72 -13.11
CA ILE A 210 3.22 -13.97 -12.11
C ILE A 210 3.37 -12.96 -10.96
N ARG A 211 2.25 -12.35 -10.57
CA ARG A 211 2.16 -11.38 -9.47
C ARG A 211 0.98 -11.69 -8.57
N ASP A 212 1.13 -11.28 -7.32
CA ASP A 212 0.02 -11.19 -6.36
C ASP A 212 -0.53 -9.78 -6.38
N PHE A 213 -1.84 -9.64 -6.62
CA PHE A 213 -2.55 -8.36 -6.62
C PHE A 213 -3.65 -8.38 -5.56
N ILE A 214 -3.71 -7.30 -4.78
CA ILE A 214 -4.73 -7.12 -3.77
C ILE A 214 -5.49 -5.80 -3.98
N TYR A 215 -6.81 -5.85 -3.86
CA TYR A 215 -7.65 -4.65 -4.00
C TYR A 215 -7.47 -3.73 -2.80
N SER A 216 -7.45 -2.42 -3.05
CA SER A 216 -7.14 -1.38 -2.04
C SER A 216 -8.05 -1.41 -0.81
N GLU A 217 -9.33 -1.76 -0.98
CA GLU A 217 -10.28 -1.91 0.12
C GLU A 217 -9.93 -3.13 1.01
N ASP A 218 -9.47 -4.24 0.43
CA ASP A 218 -9.04 -5.40 1.20
C ASP A 218 -7.77 -5.11 2.02
N VAL A 219 -6.84 -4.30 1.47
CA VAL A 219 -5.69 -3.82 2.25
C VAL A 219 -6.16 -2.98 3.44
N ALA A 220 -7.07 -2.04 3.21
CA ALA A 220 -7.63 -1.20 4.27
C ALA A 220 -8.36 -2.03 5.35
N ARG A 221 -9.12 -3.05 4.93
CA ARG A 221 -9.77 -4.01 5.86
C ARG A 221 -8.74 -4.81 6.66
N GLY A 222 -7.66 -5.25 6.02
CA GLY A 222 -6.56 -5.94 6.70
C GLY A 222 -5.90 -5.05 7.75
N MET A 223 -5.61 -3.79 7.42
CA MET A 223 -5.05 -2.82 8.35
C MET A 223 -5.97 -2.59 9.56
N LEU A 224 -7.26 -2.37 9.30
CA LEU A 224 -8.25 -2.20 10.36
C LEU A 224 -8.37 -3.45 11.24
N HIS A 225 -8.34 -4.65 10.64
CA HIS A 225 -8.37 -5.94 11.32
C HIS A 225 -7.20 -6.10 12.28
N MET A 226 -5.97 -5.76 11.87
CA MET A 226 -4.77 -5.85 12.71
C MET A 226 -4.90 -4.98 13.96
N VAL A 227 -5.33 -3.73 13.81
CA VAL A 227 -5.47 -2.79 14.93
C VAL A 227 -6.65 -3.17 15.83
N LYS A 228 -7.80 -3.54 15.25
CA LYS A 228 -9.01 -3.92 15.98
C LYS A 228 -8.80 -5.14 16.89
N ASN A 229 -8.04 -6.11 16.40
CA ASN A 229 -7.76 -7.36 17.13
C ASN A 229 -6.42 -7.32 17.90
N LYS A 230 -5.73 -6.18 17.90
CA LYS A 230 -4.47 -5.96 18.63
C LYS A 230 -3.37 -6.98 18.25
N HIS A 231 -3.24 -7.25 16.95
CA HIS A 231 -2.19 -8.11 16.43
C HIS A 231 -0.89 -7.31 16.26
N ASN A 232 0.11 -7.55 17.11
CA ASN A 232 1.41 -6.86 17.09
C ASN A 232 2.45 -7.55 16.18
N ASP A 233 1.98 -8.27 15.19
CA ASP A 233 2.80 -9.02 14.23
C ASP A 233 3.22 -8.21 13.02
N THR A 234 4.21 -8.76 12.27
CA THR A 234 4.49 -8.38 10.89
C THR A 234 3.76 -9.34 9.98
N VAL A 235 2.89 -8.82 9.09
CA VAL A 235 1.95 -9.63 8.30
C VAL A 235 1.91 -9.20 6.84
N ASN A 236 1.95 -10.18 5.95
CA ASN A 236 1.68 -9.98 4.54
C ASN A 236 0.19 -9.72 4.30
N LEU A 237 -0.11 -8.74 3.45
CA LEU A 237 -1.45 -8.48 2.95
C LEU A 237 -1.45 -8.63 1.42
N GLY A 238 -1.78 -9.81 0.94
CA GLY A 238 -1.91 -10.18 -0.47
C GLY A 238 -3.25 -10.84 -0.75
N SER A 239 -3.46 -11.25 -2.00
CA SER A 239 -4.54 -12.17 -2.34
C SER A 239 -4.17 -13.63 -2.04
N GLY A 240 -2.87 -13.93 -2.00
CA GLY A 240 -2.35 -15.30 -1.94
C GLY A 240 -2.49 -16.06 -3.27
N THR A 241 -3.01 -15.41 -4.30
CA THR A 241 -3.22 -15.99 -5.62
C THR A 241 -2.30 -15.33 -6.64
N GLY A 242 -1.47 -16.15 -7.29
CA GLY A 242 -0.64 -15.69 -8.39
C GLY A 242 -1.44 -15.63 -9.69
N VAL A 243 -1.35 -14.49 -10.38
CA VAL A 243 -1.95 -14.31 -11.72
C VAL A 243 -0.89 -13.78 -12.67
N THR A 244 -0.98 -14.16 -13.95
CA THR A 244 -0.08 -13.65 -14.99
C THR A 244 -0.48 -12.23 -15.40
N ILE A 245 0.46 -11.49 -15.95
CA ILE A 245 0.15 -10.19 -16.57
C ILE A 245 -0.82 -10.40 -17.75
N SER A 246 -0.72 -11.53 -18.45
CA SER A 246 -1.65 -11.92 -19.52
C SER A 246 -3.09 -12.10 -19.02
N ASP A 247 -3.30 -12.67 -17.82
CA ASP A 247 -4.64 -12.80 -17.22
C ASP A 247 -5.26 -11.42 -16.99
N ILE A 248 -4.49 -10.47 -16.46
CA ILE A 248 -4.95 -9.09 -16.26
C ILE A 248 -5.30 -8.43 -17.58
N ALA A 249 -4.41 -8.55 -18.58
CA ALA A 249 -4.63 -8.01 -19.92
C ALA A 249 -5.88 -8.62 -20.57
N THR A 250 -6.17 -9.89 -20.29
CA THR A 250 -7.38 -10.56 -20.76
C THR A 250 -8.64 -9.93 -20.16
N ILE A 251 -8.68 -9.72 -18.85
CA ILE A 251 -9.83 -9.08 -18.18
C ILE A 251 -10.09 -7.68 -18.75
N VAL A 252 -9.03 -6.88 -18.92
CA VAL A 252 -9.16 -5.52 -19.48
C VAL A 252 -9.60 -5.55 -20.94
N SER A 253 -9.01 -6.45 -21.75
CA SER A 253 -9.35 -6.66 -23.16
C SER A 253 -10.81 -7.06 -23.36
N GLU A 254 -11.31 -7.98 -22.55
CA GLU A 254 -12.72 -8.42 -22.56
C GLU A 254 -13.67 -7.27 -22.21
N TYR A 255 -13.34 -6.47 -21.17
CA TYR A 255 -14.16 -5.35 -20.75
C TYR A 255 -14.34 -4.30 -21.85
N PHE A 256 -13.24 -3.89 -22.48
CA PHE A 256 -13.25 -2.88 -23.55
C PHE A 256 -13.53 -3.44 -24.95
N LYS A 257 -13.57 -4.76 -25.10
CA LYS A 257 -13.69 -5.47 -26.40
C LYS A 257 -12.62 -5.04 -27.38
N LYS A 258 -11.38 -4.85 -26.90
CA LYS A 258 -10.22 -4.43 -27.70
C LYS A 258 -9.18 -5.54 -27.76
N PRO A 259 -8.47 -5.71 -28.90
CA PRO A 259 -7.39 -6.69 -29.00
C PRO A 259 -6.24 -6.35 -28.05
N ARG A 260 -5.52 -7.35 -27.59
CA ARG A 260 -4.26 -7.19 -26.86
C ARG A 260 -3.09 -7.64 -27.71
N ILE A 261 -2.00 -6.88 -27.63
CA ILE A 261 -0.72 -7.18 -28.30
C ILE A 261 0.41 -7.17 -27.28
N TYR A 262 1.44 -7.95 -27.51
CA TYR A 262 2.58 -8.10 -26.60
C TYR A 262 3.83 -7.47 -27.22
N ASP A 263 4.46 -6.55 -26.48
CA ASP A 263 5.73 -5.91 -26.88
C ASP A 263 6.90 -6.61 -26.15
N GLU A 264 7.39 -7.69 -26.75
CA GLU A 264 8.49 -8.48 -26.22
C GLU A 264 9.85 -7.74 -26.21
N SER A 265 9.94 -6.56 -26.83
CA SER A 265 11.12 -5.69 -26.71
C SER A 265 11.27 -5.07 -25.32
N LYS A 266 10.21 -5.10 -24.51
CA LYS A 266 10.18 -4.61 -23.14
C LYS A 266 10.48 -5.71 -22.13
N PRO A 267 11.15 -5.39 -21.01
CA PRO A 267 11.52 -6.39 -20.00
C PRO A 267 10.30 -6.94 -19.25
N ASN A 268 10.34 -8.23 -18.93
CA ASN A 268 9.32 -8.90 -18.10
C ASN A 268 9.42 -8.54 -16.59
N GLY A 269 10.61 -8.12 -16.12
CA GLY A 269 10.88 -8.00 -14.68
C GLY A 269 11.01 -9.37 -13.98
N ASP A 270 10.79 -9.41 -12.67
CA ASP A 270 10.87 -10.67 -11.89
C ASP A 270 9.79 -11.65 -12.36
N MET A 271 10.14 -12.94 -12.55
CA MET A 271 9.20 -13.92 -13.12
C MET A 271 8.05 -14.28 -12.19
N LYS A 272 8.29 -14.32 -10.88
CA LYS A 272 7.24 -14.67 -9.90
C LYS A 272 7.42 -13.91 -8.59
N ARG A 273 6.34 -13.35 -8.09
CA ARG A 273 6.26 -12.62 -6.83
C ARG A 273 4.91 -12.91 -6.17
N LEU A 274 4.87 -13.83 -5.21
CA LEU A 274 3.67 -14.30 -4.54
C LEU A 274 3.81 -14.13 -3.02
N MET A 275 2.81 -13.56 -2.36
CA MET A 275 2.79 -13.44 -0.90
C MET A 275 2.33 -14.74 -0.25
N SER A 276 3.05 -15.21 0.78
CA SER A 276 2.49 -16.20 1.71
C SER A 276 1.45 -15.51 2.58
N MET A 277 0.22 -15.98 2.52
CA MET A 277 -0.89 -15.46 3.33
C MET A 277 -1.12 -16.30 4.61
N ARG A 278 -0.25 -17.27 4.90
CA ARG A 278 -0.41 -18.18 6.03
C ARG A 278 -0.65 -17.43 7.35
N ARG A 279 0.22 -16.47 7.67
CA ARG A 279 0.12 -15.70 8.93
C ARG A 279 -1.15 -14.83 8.98
N ALA A 280 -1.52 -14.19 7.89
CA ALA A 280 -2.75 -13.41 7.82
C ALA A 280 -3.99 -14.29 8.06
N HIS A 281 -4.03 -15.50 7.47
CA HIS A 281 -5.11 -16.46 7.68
C HIS A 281 -5.18 -16.98 9.13
N GLU A 282 -4.04 -17.30 9.73
CA GLU A 282 -3.93 -17.70 11.15
C GLU A 282 -4.46 -16.60 12.08
N LEU A 283 -4.27 -15.32 11.73
CA LEU A 283 -4.81 -14.17 12.44
C LEU A 283 -6.26 -13.81 12.07
N GLY A 284 -6.90 -14.61 11.21
CA GLY A 284 -8.32 -14.47 10.85
C GLY A 284 -8.61 -13.47 9.73
N PHE A 285 -7.59 -12.99 9.01
CA PHE A 285 -7.79 -12.10 7.86
C PHE A 285 -7.79 -12.87 6.53
N ASN A 286 -8.81 -12.60 5.71
CA ASN A 286 -8.91 -13.06 4.32
C ASN A 286 -9.35 -11.91 3.40
N PRO A 287 -8.73 -11.74 2.23
CA PRO A 287 -9.21 -10.82 1.19
C PRO A 287 -10.57 -11.30 0.65
N ARG A 288 -11.39 -10.39 0.16
CA ARG A 288 -12.76 -10.70 -0.30
C ARG A 288 -13.01 -10.38 -1.76
N VAL A 289 -12.28 -9.41 -2.31
CA VAL A 289 -12.51 -8.91 -3.66
C VAL A 289 -11.76 -9.79 -4.66
N GLN A 290 -12.51 -10.43 -5.57
CA GLN A 290 -11.91 -11.18 -6.66
C GLN A 290 -11.23 -10.24 -7.65
N LEU A 291 -10.17 -10.71 -8.33
CA LEU A 291 -9.36 -9.87 -9.22
C LEU A 291 -10.21 -9.22 -10.32
N LYS A 292 -11.07 -9.99 -10.98
CA LYS A 292 -11.95 -9.48 -12.05
C LYS A 292 -12.86 -8.37 -11.54
N ASP A 293 -13.56 -8.61 -10.43
CA ASP A 293 -14.48 -7.64 -9.84
C ASP A 293 -13.77 -6.35 -9.43
N GLY A 294 -12.55 -6.48 -8.86
CA GLY A 294 -11.72 -5.34 -8.47
C GLY A 294 -11.23 -4.52 -9.67
N ILE A 295 -10.85 -5.18 -10.77
CA ILE A 295 -10.45 -4.50 -12.01
C ILE A 295 -11.65 -3.76 -12.61
N GLU A 296 -12.82 -4.41 -12.73
CA GLU A 296 -14.04 -3.79 -13.26
C GLU A 296 -14.46 -2.57 -12.43
N LYS A 297 -14.48 -2.67 -11.09
CA LYS A 297 -14.73 -1.51 -10.21
C LYS A 297 -13.72 -0.38 -10.39
N THR A 298 -12.45 -0.72 -10.67
CA THR A 298 -11.40 0.28 -10.92
C THR A 298 -11.62 0.97 -12.26
N ILE A 299 -12.03 0.23 -13.30
CA ILE A 299 -12.38 0.78 -14.61
C ILE A 299 -13.58 1.71 -14.49
N GLU A 300 -14.66 1.25 -13.85
CA GLU A 300 -15.86 2.06 -13.64
C GLU A 300 -15.54 3.38 -12.92
N TRP A 301 -14.72 3.31 -11.88
CA TRP A 301 -14.27 4.50 -11.17
C TRP A 301 -13.47 5.44 -12.09
N TYR A 302 -12.55 4.91 -12.90
CA TYR A 302 -11.71 5.70 -13.82
C TYR A 302 -12.52 6.36 -14.92
N LEU A 303 -13.57 5.69 -15.44
CA LEU A 303 -14.46 6.24 -16.45
C LEU A 303 -15.39 7.36 -15.93
N ASN A 304 -15.56 7.48 -14.60
CA ASN A 304 -16.40 8.48 -13.95
C ASN A 304 -15.59 9.65 -13.34
N LEU A 305 -14.31 9.79 -13.68
CA LEU A 305 -13.49 10.96 -13.31
C LEU A 305 -13.79 12.15 -14.22
#